data_a0a205302b409bd10e0eceea51af1621
#
_entry.id   a0a205302b409bd10e0eceea51af1621
#
_cell.length_a   1.000
_cell.length_b   1.000
_cell.length_c   1.000
_cell.angle_alpha   90.00
_cell.angle_beta   90.00
_cell.angle_gamma   90.00
#
_symmetry.space_group_name_H-M   'P 1'
#
loop_
_entity.id
_entity.type
_entity.pdbx_description
1 polymer ?
#
loop_
_entity_poly.entity_id
_entity_poly.type
_entity_poly.pdbx_seq_one_letter_code
_entity_poly.pdbx_strand_id
1 'polypeptide(L)'
;MIGHNPATPAGAGEAVGRLLFIQNIDKGRSNIPYILVASSEYSYEEVARKLNQYEQLDIRGLILQADEAVLVENRLNKKIPIVDEVRHIDKVPEYKMAAIEVALPGTSIRMLSNPYGIATLLKLDADETRAVTPIAKSLIGKRSAVVIRTPNGNIKENILPAGEIFFHGEQELRINIDHGA
;
A
#
# COMPACT_ATOMS: atom_id res chain seq x y z
N MET A 1 4.90 1.30 0.86
CA MET A 1 4.63 2.43 -0.05
C MET A 1 4.88 1.97 -1.47
N ILE A 2 3.99 2.33 -2.38
CA ILE A 2 4.08 2.07 -3.82
C ILE A 2 3.76 3.40 -4.50
N GLY A 3 4.62 3.87 -5.39
CA GLY A 3 4.38 5.04 -6.23
C GLY A 3 4.58 4.64 -7.69
N HIS A 4 3.65 5.03 -8.56
CA HIS A 4 3.65 4.60 -9.94
C HIS A 4 3.23 5.74 -10.88
N ASN A 5 3.68 5.68 -12.13
CA ASN A 5 3.34 6.63 -13.19
C ASN A 5 2.74 5.88 -14.39
N PRO A 6 1.50 5.36 -14.29
CA PRO A 6 0.87 4.67 -15.39
C PRO A 6 0.69 5.60 -16.60
N ALA A 7 0.76 5.04 -17.80
CA ALA A 7 0.49 5.78 -19.02
C ALA A 7 -1.00 6.21 -19.08
N THR A 8 -1.87 5.34 -18.62
CA THR A 8 -3.33 5.52 -18.61
C THR A 8 -3.90 5.24 -17.22
N PRO A 9 -3.89 6.24 -16.32
CA PRO A 9 -4.51 6.06 -15.00
C PRO A 9 -6.02 5.86 -15.15
N ALA A 10 -6.59 4.97 -14.35
CA ALA A 10 -8.02 4.68 -14.35
C ALA A 10 -8.64 5.01 -12.98
N GLY A 11 -9.89 5.49 -12.99
CA GLY A 11 -10.65 5.75 -11.78
C GLY A 11 -10.01 6.81 -10.90
N ALA A 12 -9.86 8.05 -11.39
CA ALA A 12 -9.26 9.13 -10.61
C ALA A 12 -9.96 9.36 -9.26
N GLY A 13 -9.18 9.64 -8.23
CA GLY A 13 -9.67 9.91 -6.88
C GLY A 13 -8.79 9.31 -5.80
N GLU A 14 -9.27 9.41 -4.58
CA GLU A 14 -8.63 8.87 -3.39
C GLU A 14 -9.54 7.89 -2.66
N ALA A 15 -8.97 6.90 -2.02
CA ALA A 15 -9.72 5.96 -1.20
C ALA A 15 -8.90 5.50 -0.01
N VAL A 16 -9.61 5.20 1.08
CA VAL A 16 -9.05 4.63 2.29
C VAL A 16 -9.86 3.39 2.67
N GLY A 17 -9.18 2.31 2.99
CA GLY A 17 -9.83 1.08 3.40
C GLY A 17 -8.84 0.03 3.91
N ARG A 18 -9.37 -1.07 4.39
CA ARG A 18 -8.56 -2.24 4.73
C ARG A 18 -8.23 -3.02 3.46
N LEU A 19 -7.00 -3.46 3.35
CA LEU A 19 -6.58 -4.32 2.26
C LEU A 19 -7.25 -5.68 2.39
N LEU A 20 -7.87 -6.15 1.31
CA LEU A 20 -8.52 -7.45 1.23
C LEU A 20 -8.17 -8.09 -0.12
N PHE A 21 -7.57 -9.28 -0.09
CA PHE A 21 -7.31 -9.98 -1.33
C PHE A 21 -8.60 -10.50 -1.96
N ILE A 22 -8.67 -10.44 -3.29
CA ILE A 22 -9.86 -10.81 -4.06
C ILE A 22 -10.31 -12.27 -3.85
N GLN A 23 -9.39 -13.19 -3.55
CA GLN A 23 -9.71 -14.57 -3.19
C GLN A 23 -10.40 -14.71 -1.84
N ASN A 24 -10.31 -13.69 -0.97
CA ASN A 24 -10.93 -13.64 0.34
C ASN A 24 -12.13 -12.69 0.40
N ILE A 25 -12.66 -12.25 -0.74
CA ILE A 25 -13.74 -11.25 -0.82
C ILE A 25 -15.01 -11.70 -0.07
N ASP A 26 -15.27 -12.99 -0.02
CA ASP A 26 -16.36 -13.62 0.74
C ASP A 26 -16.27 -13.43 2.25
N LYS A 27 -15.06 -13.17 2.77
CA LYS A 27 -14.80 -12.87 4.19
C LYS A 27 -15.01 -11.39 4.54
N GLY A 28 -15.29 -10.55 3.55
CA GLY A 28 -15.56 -9.14 3.72
C GLY A 28 -16.83 -8.88 4.54
N ARG A 29 -16.84 -7.76 5.27
CA ARG A 29 -18.00 -7.29 6.08
C ARG A 29 -18.49 -5.96 5.51
N SER A 30 -19.80 -5.80 5.39
CA SER A 30 -20.43 -4.61 4.78
C SER A 30 -20.17 -3.29 5.50
N ASN A 31 -19.80 -3.32 6.78
CA ASN A 31 -19.53 -2.14 7.59
C ASN A 31 -18.07 -1.72 7.61
N ILE A 32 -17.21 -2.33 6.80
CA ILE A 32 -15.78 -2.03 6.74
C ILE A 32 -15.44 -1.58 5.32
N PRO A 33 -14.78 -0.42 5.15
CA PRO A 33 -14.28 0.01 3.84
C PRO A 33 -13.08 -0.85 3.44
N TYR A 34 -13.07 -1.30 2.19
CA TYR A 34 -12.00 -2.11 1.63
C TYR A 34 -11.33 -1.48 0.41
N ILE A 35 -10.05 -1.76 0.26
CA ILE A 35 -9.29 -1.68 -0.96
C ILE A 35 -8.97 -3.12 -1.35
N LEU A 36 -9.52 -3.58 -2.48
CA LEU A 36 -9.25 -4.94 -2.96
C LEU A 36 -7.87 -5.03 -3.59
N VAL A 37 -7.29 -6.22 -3.51
CA VAL A 37 -5.96 -6.54 -4.06
C VAL A 37 -6.12 -7.78 -4.93
N ALA A 38 -5.78 -7.67 -6.22
CA ALA A 38 -5.86 -8.77 -7.16
C ALA A 38 -4.51 -9.04 -7.84
N SER A 39 -4.07 -10.31 -7.76
CA SER A 39 -2.89 -10.79 -8.48
C SER A 39 -3.20 -10.99 -9.96
N SER A 40 -2.15 -11.16 -10.77
CA SER A 40 -2.28 -11.45 -12.22
C SER A 40 -2.87 -12.84 -12.53
N GLU A 41 -3.19 -13.63 -11.52
CA GLU A 41 -3.95 -14.88 -11.68
C GLU A 41 -5.42 -14.65 -12.04
N TYR A 42 -5.95 -13.46 -11.74
CA TYR A 42 -7.32 -13.05 -12.06
C TYR A 42 -7.31 -12.16 -13.29
N SER A 43 -8.08 -12.53 -14.31
CA SER A 43 -8.30 -11.67 -15.48
C SER A 43 -9.14 -10.44 -15.11
N TYR A 44 -9.04 -9.40 -15.92
CA TYR A 44 -9.84 -8.17 -15.71
C TYR A 44 -11.35 -8.43 -15.70
N GLU A 45 -11.84 -9.42 -16.48
CA GLU A 45 -13.25 -9.83 -16.46
C GLU A 45 -13.65 -10.43 -15.11
N GLU A 46 -12.80 -11.31 -14.57
CA GLU A 46 -13.05 -11.95 -13.28
C GLU A 46 -13.04 -10.95 -12.14
N VAL A 47 -12.05 -10.03 -12.16
CA VAL A 47 -11.95 -8.93 -11.19
C VAL A 47 -13.21 -8.08 -11.23
N ALA A 48 -13.62 -7.57 -12.40
CA ALA A 48 -14.80 -6.73 -12.54
C ALA A 48 -16.08 -7.47 -12.15
N ARG A 49 -16.22 -8.72 -12.57
CA ARG A 49 -17.38 -9.56 -12.21
C ARG A 49 -17.48 -9.75 -10.69
N LYS A 50 -16.37 -10.06 -10.01
CA LYS A 50 -16.36 -10.23 -8.55
C LYS A 50 -16.74 -8.92 -7.85
N LEU A 51 -16.16 -7.77 -8.24
CA LEU A 51 -16.49 -6.48 -7.63
C LEU A 51 -17.98 -6.16 -7.78
N ASN A 52 -18.54 -6.35 -8.97
CA ASN A 52 -19.96 -6.10 -9.25
C ASN A 52 -20.87 -7.09 -8.51
N GLN A 53 -20.42 -8.33 -8.26
CA GLN A 53 -21.18 -9.32 -7.52
C GLN A 53 -21.27 -9.02 -6.01
N TYR A 54 -20.24 -8.38 -5.45
CA TYR A 54 -20.14 -8.06 -4.01
C TYR A 54 -20.47 -6.59 -3.71
N GLU A 55 -21.51 -6.05 -4.35
CA GLU A 55 -21.97 -4.66 -4.15
C GLU A 55 -22.36 -4.31 -2.72
N GLN A 56 -22.70 -5.31 -1.89
CA GLN A 56 -22.99 -5.13 -0.46
C GLN A 56 -21.75 -4.77 0.37
N LEU A 57 -20.53 -4.98 -0.15
CA LEU A 57 -19.30 -4.56 0.51
C LEU A 57 -18.97 -3.11 0.14
N ASP A 58 -18.45 -2.37 1.11
CA ASP A 58 -17.95 -1.01 0.88
C ASP A 58 -16.55 -1.07 0.23
N ILE A 59 -16.51 -1.45 -1.05
CA ILE A 59 -15.26 -1.47 -1.84
C ILE A 59 -15.03 -0.08 -2.38
N ARG A 60 -13.93 0.55 -1.96
CA ARG A 60 -13.57 1.93 -2.28
C ARG A 60 -12.44 2.08 -3.26
N GLY A 61 -11.66 1.04 -3.50
CA GLY A 61 -10.51 1.09 -4.39
C GLY A 61 -9.99 -0.29 -4.74
N LEU A 62 -9.07 -0.33 -5.70
CA LEU A 62 -8.51 -1.56 -6.23
C LEU A 62 -7.01 -1.41 -6.48
N ILE A 63 -6.28 -2.47 -6.19
CA ILE A 63 -4.85 -2.62 -6.49
C ILE A 63 -4.70 -3.85 -7.38
N LEU A 64 -4.11 -3.67 -8.55
CA LEU A 64 -3.87 -4.73 -9.54
C LEU A 64 -2.38 -4.99 -9.73
N GLN A 65 -2.03 -6.23 -9.96
CA GLN A 65 -0.68 -6.60 -10.38
C GLN A 65 -0.47 -6.38 -11.89
N ALA A 66 -1.49 -6.64 -12.69
CA ALA A 66 -1.47 -6.49 -14.14
C ALA A 66 -1.75 -5.03 -14.57
N ASP A 67 -1.36 -4.67 -15.80
CA ASP A 67 -1.68 -3.40 -16.46
C ASP A 67 -3.08 -3.48 -17.11
N GLU A 68 -4.12 -3.48 -16.26
CA GLU A 68 -5.49 -3.75 -16.69
C GLU A 68 -6.51 -2.75 -16.08
N ALA A 69 -6.05 -1.65 -15.46
CA ALA A 69 -6.93 -0.73 -14.75
C ALA A 69 -8.08 -0.19 -15.61
N VAL A 70 -7.80 0.23 -16.84
CA VAL A 70 -8.81 0.75 -17.79
C VAL A 70 -9.81 -0.33 -18.19
N LEU A 71 -9.35 -1.56 -18.40
CA LEU A 71 -10.23 -2.69 -18.79
C LEU A 71 -11.18 -3.06 -17.66
N VAL A 72 -10.70 -3.04 -16.42
CA VAL A 72 -11.54 -3.25 -15.23
C VAL A 72 -12.51 -2.09 -15.05
N GLU A 73 -12.04 -0.83 -15.06
CA GLU A 73 -12.87 0.36 -14.84
C GLU A 73 -14.08 0.40 -15.79
N ASN A 74 -13.87 0.07 -17.07
CA ASN A 74 -14.91 0.06 -18.08
C ASN A 74 -16.03 -0.96 -17.84
N ARG A 75 -15.81 -1.91 -16.91
CA ARG A 75 -16.76 -3.00 -16.59
C ARG A 75 -17.36 -2.87 -15.19
N LEU A 76 -16.89 -1.90 -14.39
CA LEU A 76 -17.41 -1.69 -13.04
C LEU A 76 -18.71 -0.88 -13.06
N ASN A 77 -19.66 -1.30 -12.24
CA ASN A 77 -20.90 -0.55 -12.00
C ASN A 77 -20.63 0.76 -11.24
N LYS A 78 -19.58 0.79 -10.42
CA LYS A 78 -19.18 1.95 -9.61
C LYS A 78 -17.75 2.35 -9.95
N LYS A 79 -17.52 3.63 -10.22
CA LYS A 79 -16.16 4.14 -10.41
C LYS A 79 -15.43 4.23 -9.08
N ILE A 80 -14.24 3.65 -9.04
CA ILE A 80 -13.32 3.66 -7.90
C ILE A 80 -11.89 3.89 -8.40
N PRO A 81 -10.98 4.47 -7.61
CA PRO A 81 -9.57 4.57 -7.98
C PRO A 81 -8.92 3.19 -8.09
N ILE A 82 -8.15 2.98 -9.15
CA ILE A 82 -7.47 1.73 -9.45
C ILE A 82 -5.98 2.00 -9.64
N VAL A 83 -5.16 1.38 -8.81
CA VAL A 83 -3.69 1.39 -8.94
C VAL A 83 -3.26 0.05 -9.51
N ASP A 84 -2.68 0.06 -10.68
CA ASP A 84 -2.24 -1.14 -11.39
C ASP A 84 -0.71 -1.28 -11.50
N GLU A 85 -0.22 -2.31 -12.20
CA GLU A 85 1.19 -2.65 -12.37
C GLU A 85 1.97 -2.77 -11.04
N VAL A 86 1.29 -3.15 -9.96
CA VAL A 86 1.90 -3.26 -8.63
C VAL A 86 2.72 -4.55 -8.53
N ARG A 87 4.04 -4.40 -8.52
CA ARG A 87 4.97 -5.52 -8.33
C ARG A 87 4.93 -6.04 -6.89
N HIS A 88 5.25 -7.32 -6.72
CA HIS A 88 5.31 -7.98 -5.40
C HIS A 88 4.01 -7.86 -4.60
N ILE A 89 2.89 -8.06 -5.26
CA ILE A 89 1.57 -7.96 -4.65
C ILE A 89 1.39 -8.98 -3.51
N ASP A 90 2.12 -10.10 -3.56
CA ASP A 90 2.23 -11.12 -2.53
C ASP A 90 2.73 -10.59 -1.18
N LYS A 91 3.49 -9.48 -1.20
CA LYS A 91 4.02 -8.83 0.01
C LYS A 91 3.07 -7.80 0.62
N VAL A 92 1.94 -7.54 -0.01
CA VAL A 92 0.93 -6.62 0.49
C VAL A 92 0.27 -7.23 1.73
N PRO A 93 0.31 -6.56 2.90
CA PRO A 93 -0.23 -7.13 4.14
C PRO A 93 -1.75 -7.02 4.16
N GLU A 94 -2.44 -8.16 4.18
CA GLU A 94 -3.90 -8.21 4.26
C GLU A 94 -4.43 -7.61 5.57
N TYR A 95 -5.63 -7.03 5.53
CA TYR A 95 -6.34 -6.37 6.64
C TYR A 95 -5.68 -5.10 7.23
N LYS A 96 -4.54 -4.66 6.72
CA LYS A 96 -3.96 -3.37 7.14
C LYS A 96 -4.69 -2.20 6.47
N MET A 97 -4.71 -1.06 7.15
CA MET A 97 -5.25 0.17 6.57
C MET A 97 -4.33 0.69 5.48
N ALA A 98 -4.91 1.07 4.36
CA ALA A 98 -4.20 1.68 3.26
C ALA A 98 -4.97 2.88 2.71
N ALA A 99 -4.23 3.78 2.11
CA ALA A 99 -4.75 4.87 1.29
C ALA A 99 -4.20 4.75 -0.11
N ILE A 100 -5.04 4.93 -1.11
CA ILE A 100 -4.65 5.01 -2.52
C ILE A 100 -5.08 6.34 -3.10
N GLU A 101 -4.34 6.82 -4.07
CA GLU A 101 -4.69 8.00 -4.86
C GLU A 101 -4.30 7.78 -6.32
N VAL A 102 -5.21 8.12 -7.21
CA VAL A 102 -5.02 8.13 -8.66
C VAL A 102 -5.34 9.51 -9.18
N ALA A 103 -4.38 10.15 -9.83
CA ALA A 103 -4.52 11.49 -10.37
C ALA A 103 -5.34 11.50 -11.66
N LEU A 104 -5.97 12.64 -11.94
CA LEU A 104 -6.56 12.89 -13.25
C LEU A 104 -5.50 12.83 -14.36
N PRO A 105 -5.86 12.43 -15.58
CA PRO A 105 -4.95 12.46 -16.72
C PRO A 105 -4.24 13.80 -16.87
N GLY A 106 -2.92 13.76 -17.06
CA GLY A 106 -2.08 14.97 -17.19
C GLY A 106 -1.73 15.67 -15.87
N THR A 107 -2.16 15.15 -14.72
CA THR A 107 -1.85 15.70 -13.41
C THR A 107 -1.07 14.70 -12.54
N SER A 108 -0.67 15.10 -11.36
CA SER A 108 -0.06 14.25 -10.34
C SER A 108 -0.88 14.24 -9.05
N ILE A 109 -0.66 13.21 -8.25
CA ILE A 109 -1.31 13.06 -6.94
C ILE A 109 -0.94 14.22 -6.01
N ARG A 110 -1.84 14.55 -5.07
CA ARG A 110 -1.71 15.68 -4.14
C ARG A 110 -1.80 15.26 -2.68
N MET A 111 -2.70 14.35 -2.34
CA MET A 111 -2.92 13.93 -0.96
C MET A 111 -1.77 13.06 -0.46
N LEU A 112 -1.41 12.00 -1.18
CA LEU A 112 -0.34 11.10 -0.77
C LEU A 112 1.07 11.66 -1.01
N SER A 113 1.22 12.73 -1.78
CA SER A 113 2.48 13.49 -1.92
C SER A 113 2.65 14.58 -0.85
N ASN A 114 1.72 14.67 0.12
CA ASN A 114 1.75 15.61 1.23
C ASN A 114 1.64 14.84 2.56
N PRO A 115 2.58 15.04 3.53
CA PRO A 115 2.54 14.32 4.81
C PRO A 115 1.25 14.56 5.60
N TYR A 116 0.69 15.77 5.56
CA TYR A 116 -0.59 16.08 6.20
C TYR A 116 -1.77 15.42 5.49
N GLY A 117 -1.70 15.25 4.17
CA GLY A 117 -2.68 14.49 3.40
C GLY A 117 -2.68 13.02 3.80
N ILE A 118 -1.51 12.38 3.88
CA ILE A 118 -1.38 11.01 4.38
C ILE A 118 -1.92 10.91 5.81
N ALA A 119 -1.55 11.86 6.69
CA ALA A 119 -2.00 11.87 8.08
C ALA A 119 -3.53 11.97 8.19
N THR A 120 -4.16 12.82 7.39
CA THR A 120 -5.61 12.96 7.35
C THR A 120 -6.30 11.67 6.91
N LEU A 121 -5.84 11.07 5.83
CA LEU A 121 -6.43 9.85 5.26
C LEU A 121 -6.27 8.64 6.18
N LEU A 122 -5.10 8.46 6.77
CA LEU A 122 -4.77 7.31 7.61
C LEU A 122 -4.94 7.57 9.12
N LYS A 123 -5.41 8.77 9.51
CA LYS A 123 -5.60 9.18 10.91
C LYS A 123 -4.33 8.98 11.74
N LEU A 124 -3.22 9.53 11.24
CA LEU A 124 -1.92 9.46 11.91
C LEU A 124 -1.81 10.50 13.03
N ASP A 125 -1.07 10.17 14.07
CA ASP A 125 -0.68 11.12 15.08
C ASP A 125 0.47 12.04 14.64
N ALA A 126 0.96 12.92 15.52
CA ALA A 126 1.99 13.91 15.19
C ALA A 126 3.35 13.26 14.89
N ASP A 127 3.69 12.16 15.58
CA ASP A 127 4.96 11.45 15.39
C ASP A 127 4.93 10.62 14.11
N GLU A 128 3.84 9.90 13.87
CA GLU A 128 3.58 9.19 12.61
C GLU A 128 3.58 10.16 11.42
N THR A 129 2.99 11.36 11.57
CA THR A 129 2.97 12.39 10.53
C THR A 129 4.39 12.87 10.17
N ARG A 130 5.25 13.05 11.17
CA ARG A 130 6.66 13.36 10.92
C ARG A 130 7.38 12.23 10.19
N ALA A 131 7.14 10.99 10.62
CA ALA A 131 7.76 9.80 10.04
C ALA A 131 7.37 9.55 8.56
N VAL A 132 6.17 9.96 8.12
CA VAL A 132 5.74 9.79 6.73
C VAL A 132 6.24 10.91 5.78
N THR A 133 6.90 11.94 6.29
CA THR A 133 7.42 13.05 5.46
C THR A 133 8.34 12.57 4.31
N PRO A 134 9.32 11.68 4.52
CA PRO A 134 10.15 11.16 3.44
C PRO A 134 9.33 10.38 2.40
N ILE A 135 8.31 9.65 2.85
CA ILE A 135 7.39 8.89 2.00
C ILE A 135 6.63 9.87 1.08
N ALA A 136 5.99 10.89 1.66
CA ALA A 136 5.26 11.88 0.89
C ALA A 136 6.15 12.56 -0.17
N LYS A 137 7.37 12.96 0.21
CA LYS A 137 8.34 13.57 -0.71
C LYS A 137 8.69 12.65 -1.89
N SER A 138 8.83 11.35 -1.68
CA SER A 138 9.15 10.38 -2.74
C SER A 138 7.99 10.15 -3.72
N LEU A 139 6.78 10.56 -3.34
CA LEU A 139 5.56 10.44 -4.15
C LEU A 139 5.25 11.70 -4.97
N ILE A 140 6.01 12.78 -4.80
CA ILE A 140 5.83 14.01 -5.58
C ILE A 140 6.00 13.70 -7.09
N GLY A 141 5.06 14.19 -7.89
CA GLY A 141 5.06 13.99 -9.35
C GLY A 141 4.58 12.61 -9.81
N LYS A 142 4.19 11.70 -8.90
CA LYS A 142 3.58 10.41 -9.27
C LYS A 142 2.14 10.59 -9.70
N ARG A 143 1.64 9.68 -10.55
CA ARG A 143 0.25 9.67 -11.04
C ARG A 143 -0.66 8.78 -10.20
N SER A 144 -0.11 7.78 -9.56
CA SER A 144 -0.82 6.94 -8.60
C SER A 144 0.10 6.52 -7.45
N ALA A 145 -0.48 6.22 -6.30
CA ALA A 145 0.27 5.73 -5.15
C ALA A 145 -0.59 4.90 -4.20
N VAL A 146 0.08 4.05 -3.46
CA VAL A 146 -0.46 3.29 -2.32
C VAL A 146 0.42 3.55 -1.11
N VAL A 147 -0.18 3.94 0.00
CA VAL A 147 0.48 4.05 1.32
C VAL A 147 -0.23 3.13 2.29
N ILE A 148 0.50 2.21 2.90
CA ILE A 148 -0.04 1.23 3.85
C ILE A 148 0.42 1.61 5.25
N ARG A 149 -0.53 1.76 6.17
CA ARG A 149 -0.24 1.94 7.58
C ARG A 149 0.11 0.59 8.20
N THR A 150 1.39 0.38 8.48
CA THR A 150 1.84 -0.68 9.37
C THR A 150 1.94 -0.07 10.76
N PRO A 151 1.30 -0.64 11.80
CA PRO A 151 1.55 -0.20 13.17
C PRO A 151 3.06 -0.21 13.37
N ASN A 152 3.58 0.83 14.02
CA ASN A 152 4.96 0.80 14.51
C ASN A 152 5.06 -0.48 15.34
N GLY A 153 5.58 -1.55 14.76
CA GLY A 153 6.16 -2.58 15.57
C GLY A 153 7.16 -1.83 16.43
N ASN A 154 7.09 -1.97 17.75
CA ASN A 154 8.22 -1.63 18.58
C ASN A 154 9.42 -2.23 17.86
N ILE A 155 10.21 -1.41 17.19
CA ILE A 155 11.59 -1.71 16.95
C ILE A 155 12.09 -1.79 18.39
N LYS A 156 12.09 -2.99 18.95
CA LYS A 156 13.00 -3.28 20.04
C LYS A 156 14.33 -2.97 19.40
N GLU A 157 14.86 -1.79 19.69
CA GLU A 157 16.27 -1.55 19.53
C GLU A 157 16.91 -2.75 20.23
N ASN A 158 17.43 -3.68 19.48
CA ASN A 158 18.35 -4.65 20.00
C ASN A 158 19.62 -3.83 20.28
N ILE A 159 19.58 -3.13 21.41
CA ILE A 159 20.78 -2.58 22.00
C ILE A 159 21.57 -3.81 22.41
N LEU A 160 22.50 -4.22 21.57
CA LEU A 160 23.51 -5.17 21.96
C LEU A 160 24.38 -4.44 23.00
N PRO A 161 24.35 -4.85 24.27
CA PRO A 161 25.23 -4.24 25.26
C PRO A 161 26.67 -4.38 24.79
N ALA A 162 27.51 -3.39 25.09
CA ALA A 162 28.93 -3.46 24.83
C ALA A 162 29.46 -4.83 25.29
N GLY A 163 30.17 -5.54 24.44
CA GLY A 163 30.63 -6.90 24.69
C GLY A 163 31.50 -7.43 23.57
N GLU A 164 31.89 -8.67 23.69
CA GLU A 164 32.70 -9.35 22.69
C GLU A 164 31.80 -10.12 21.71
N ILE A 165 32.04 -9.93 20.41
CA ILE A 165 31.41 -10.75 19.35
C ILE A 165 32.39 -11.84 18.95
N PHE A 166 31.95 -13.07 19.03
CA PHE A 166 32.73 -14.26 18.62
C PHE A 166 32.25 -14.69 17.22
N PHE A 167 33.18 -14.70 16.26
CA PHE A 167 32.96 -15.31 14.96
C PHE A 167 33.61 -16.68 14.95
N HIS A 168 32.82 -17.75 14.81
CA HIS A 168 33.31 -19.10 14.60
C HIS A 168 33.49 -19.35 13.12
N GLY A 169 34.73 -19.35 12.66
CA GLY A 169 35.16 -19.70 11.31
C GLY A 169 36.47 -20.46 11.38
N GLU A 170 37.16 -20.65 10.24
CA GLU A 170 38.51 -21.30 10.21
C GLU A 170 39.58 -20.54 11.02
N GLN A 171 39.30 -19.29 11.39
CA GLN A 171 40.04 -18.48 12.35
C GLN A 171 39.08 -17.82 13.33
N GLU A 172 39.33 -17.94 14.63
CA GLU A 172 38.56 -17.23 15.65
C GLU A 172 38.95 -15.73 15.62
N LEU A 173 37.97 -14.88 15.37
CA LEU A 173 38.13 -13.42 15.46
C LEU A 173 37.31 -12.91 16.65
N ARG A 174 37.96 -12.20 17.56
CA ARG A 174 37.32 -11.50 18.69
C ARG A 174 37.30 -10.01 18.37
N ILE A 175 36.13 -9.43 18.37
CA ILE A 175 35.97 -7.97 18.21
C ILE A 175 35.32 -7.45 19.49
N ASN A 176 36.00 -6.54 20.16
CA ASN A 176 35.47 -5.84 21.31
C ASN A 176 34.71 -4.60 20.84
N ILE A 177 33.46 -4.46 21.25
CA ILE A 177 32.63 -3.30 20.94
C ILE A 177 32.55 -2.45 22.20
N ASP A 178 33.38 -1.41 22.25
CA ASP A 178 33.46 -0.49 23.39
C ASP A 178 32.36 0.59 23.34
N HIS A 179 31.81 0.89 22.17
CA HIS A 179 30.71 1.84 21.97
C HIS A 179 29.75 1.31 20.93
N GLY A 180 28.49 1.11 21.32
CA GLY A 180 27.38 0.91 20.40
C GLY A 180 27.08 2.21 19.65
N ALA A 181 26.98 2.14 18.32
CA ALA A 181 26.54 3.25 17.49
C ALA A 181 25.02 3.41 17.55
#